data_bcae4a0ffbee288b38015fa088a898de
#
_entry.id   bcae4a0ffbee288b38015fa088a898de
#
_cell.length_a   1.000
_cell.length_b   1.000
_cell.length_c   1.000
_cell.angle_alpha   90.00
_cell.angle_beta   90.00
_cell.angle_gamma   90.00
#
_symmetry.space_group_name_H-M   'P 1'
#
loop_
_entity.id
_entity.type
_entity.pdbx_description
1 polymer ?
#
loop_
_entity_poly.entity_id
_entity_poly.type
_entity_poly.pdbx_seq_one_letter_code
_entity_poly.pdbx_strand_id
1 'polypeptide(L)'
;PAVREDVALGVASAAYFAGRRAGVVMQNSGVGNVVNPIASFSLVYGIPVLLIVGWRGYGGPANDAPEHWVMGAKTEETLDLFDIPHVKLEAGSLAPALDALIEKMDELSRPAALLVPRGVLS
;
A
#
# COMPACT_ATOMS: atom_id res chain seq x y z
N PRO A 1 0.49 -8.45 15.07
CA PRO A 1 -0.13 -8.63 13.75
C PRO A 1 -1.64 -8.43 13.84
N ALA A 2 -2.22 -7.80 12.80
CA ALA A 2 -3.66 -7.70 12.68
C ALA A 2 -4.22 -8.97 12.02
N VAL A 3 -5.47 -9.31 12.32
CA VAL A 3 -6.11 -10.52 11.78
C VAL A 3 -6.57 -10.33 10.32
N ARG A 4 -6.72 -9.08 9.88
CA ARG A 4 -7.11 -8.70 8.52
C ARG A 4 -6.55 -7.32 8.17
N GLU A 5 -6.40 -7.02 6.88
CA GLU A 5 -5.83 -5.79 6.37
C GLU A 5 -6.70 -4.56 6.68
N ASP A 6 -8.03 -4.71 6.61
CA ASP A 6 -8.99 -3.64 6.97
C ASP A 6 -8.89 -3.27 8.46
N VAL A 7 -8.68 -4.26 9.34
CA VAL A 7 -8.42 -4.03 10.76
C VAL A 7 -7.09 -3.30 10.95
N ALA A 8 -6.03 -3.71 10.24
CA ALA A 8 -4.74 -3.03 10.28
C ALA A 8 -4.85 -1.57 9.84
N LEU A 9 -5.60 -1.30 8.76
CA LEU A 9 -5.87 0.06 8.28
C LEU A 9 -6.61 0.89 9.34
N GLY A 10 -7.61 0.31 10.00
CA GLY A 10 -8.34 0.96 11.10
C GLY A 10 -7.44 1.34 12.26
N VAL A 11 -6.53 0.46 12.68
CA VAL A 11 -5.54 0.73 13.73
C VAL A 11 -4.58 1.85 13.32
N ALA A 12 -4.08 1.82 12.07
CA ALA A 12 -3.20 2.86 11.55
C ALA A 12 -3.91 4.23 11.48
N SER A 13 -5.19 4.24 11.08
CA SER A 13 -6.02 5.45 11.06
C SER A 13 -6.25 6.00 12.47
N ALA A 14 -6.50 5.13 13.47
CA ALA A 14 -6.62 5.55 14.86
C ALA A 14 -5.31 6.17 15.39
N ALA A 15 -4.15 5.65 15.00
CA ALA A 15 -2.87 6.24 15.34
C ALA A 15 -2.72 7.66 14.76
N TYR A 16 -3.18 7.89 13.53
CA TYR A 16 -3.19 9.23 12.93
C TYR A 16 -4.04 10.21 13.74
N PHE A 17 -5.24 9.85 14.17
CA PHE A 17 -6.07 10.69 15.03
C PHE A 17 -5.43 10.96 16.41
N ALA A 18 -4.58 10.06 16.87
CA ALA A 18 -3.77 10.25 18.07
C ALA A 18 -2.48 11.08 17.82
N GLY A 19 -2.35 11.71 16.66
CA GLY A 19 -1.20 12.54 16.29
C GLY A 19 0.07 11.74 15.95
N ARG A 20 -0.07 10.45 15.59
CA ARG A 20 1.05 9.57 15.25
C ARG A 20 0.97 9.12 13.80
N ARG A 21 2.10 9.11 13.13
CA ARG A 21 2.21 8.51 11.80
C ARG A 21 2.27 6.98 11.92
N ALA A 22 1.54 6.29 11.07
CA ALA A 22 1.50 4.83 11.06
C ALA A 22 1.48 4.28 9.63
N GLY A 23 1.89 3.03 9.48
CA GLY A 23 1.86 2.31 8.22
C GLY A 23 1.31 0.89 8.41
N VAL A 24 0.83 0.32 7.32
CA VAL A 24 0.36 -1.07 7.24
C VAL A 24 1.26 -1.85 6.29
N VAL A 25 1.79 -2.96 6.76
CA VAL A 25 2.54 -3.91 5.92
C VAL A 25 1.60 -5.05 5.55
N MET A 26 1.44 -5.30 4.25
CA MET A 26 0.56 -6.35 3.74
C MET A 26 1.09 -6.96 2.44
N GLN A 27 0.53 -8.09 2.03
CA GLN A 27 0.67 -8.60 0.67
C GLN A 27 -0.33 -7.88 -0.25
N ASN A 28 -0.03 -7.77 -1.54
CA ASN A 28 -0.93 -7.11 -2.49
C ASN A 28 -2.32 -7.75 -2.63
N SER A 29 -2.49 -9.05 -2.31
CA SER A 29 -3.83 -9.66 -2.21
C SER A 29 -4.70 -8.97 -1.15
N GLY A 30 -4.10 -8.42 -0.10
CA GLY A 30 -4.78 -7.65 0.94
C GLY A 30 -5.29 -6.28 0.49
N VAL A 31 -4.79 -5.75 -0.64
CA VAL A 31 -5.29 -4.49 -1.21
C VAL A 31 -6.79 -4.57 -1.49
N GLY A 32 -7.28 -5.71 -1.97
CA GLY A 32 -8.72 -5.92 -2.16
C GLY A 32 -9.56 -5.76 -0.89
N ASN A 33 -9.01 -6.13 0.27
CA ASN A 33 -9.69 -6.02 1.55
C ASN A 33 -9.76 -4.58 2.09
N VAL A 34 -8.91 -3.69 1.61
CA VAL A 34 -8.85 -2.29 2.05
C VAL A 34 -9.46 -1.30 1.05
N VAL A 35 -9.88 -1.74 -0.13
CA VAL A 35 -10.49 -0.89 -1.16
C VAL A 35 -11.66 -0.08 -0.60
N ASN A 36 -12.66 -0.74 -0.02
CA ASN A 36 -13.80 -0.01 0.52
C ASN A 36 -13.45 0.87 1.74
N PRO A 37 -12.68 0.41 2.75
CA PRO A 37 -12.23 1.29 3.83
C PRO A 37 -11.41 2.50 3.36
N ILE A 38 -10.57 2.35 2.36
CA ILE A 38 -9.86 3.49 1.77
C ILE A 38 -10.85 4.46 1.14
N ALA A 39 -11.74 3.98 0.27
CA ALA A 39 -12.67 4.82 -0.45
C ALA A 39 -13.68 5.53 0.47
N SER A 40 -14.26 4.80 1.45
CA SER A 40 -15.34 5.31 2.30
C SER A 40 -14.86 6.02 3.57
N PHE A 41 -13.60 5.85 3.95
CA PHE A 41 -13.08 6.41 5.19
C PHE A 41 -11.79 7.21 4.97
N SER A 42 -10.70 6.58 4.51
CA SER A 42 -9.41 7.28 4.43
C SER A 42 -9.45 8.48 3.48
N LEU A 43 -10.04 8.33 2.29
CA LEU A 43 -10.15 9.40 1.30
C LEU A 43 -11.17 10.48 1.71
N VAL A 44 -12.29 10.06 2.30
CA VAL A 44 -13.35 10.99 2.73
C VAL A 44 -12.88 11.92 3.85
N TYR A 45 -12.12 11.38 4.79
CA TYR A 45 -11.67 12.12 5.97
C TYR A 45 -10.21 12.61 5.89
N GLY A 46 -9.55 12.43 4.75
CA GLY A 46 -8.17 12.89 4.55
C GLY A 46 -7.17 12.21 5.49
N ILE A 47 -7.24 10.88 5.64
CA ILE A 47 -6.41 10.13 6.57
C ILE A 47 -5.19 9.55 5.84
N PRO A 48 -3.99 10.11 6.03
CA PRO A 48 -2.78 9.60 5.42
C PRO A 48 -2.28 8.35 6.16
N VAL A 49 -2.22 7.22 5.46
CA VAL A 49 -1.64 5.95 5.95
C VAL A 49 -0.67 5.43 4.92
N LEU A 50 0.55 5.10 5.32
CA LEU A 50 1.52 4.45 4.44
C LEU A 50 1.19 2.96 4.30
N LEU A 51 1.03 2.50 3.06
CA LEU A 51 0.83 1.10 2.73
C LEU A 51 2.14 0.53 2.19
N ILE A 52 2.75 -0.43 2.88
CA ILE A 52 3.93 -1.17 2.41
C ILE A 52 3.43 -2.50 1.88
N VAL A 53 3.43 -2.66 0.57
CA VAL A 53 2.73 -3.74 -0.12
C VAL A 53 3.74 -4.69 -0.77
N GLY A 54 3.89 -5.88 -0.20
CA GLY A 54 4.67 -6.95 -0.83
C GLY A 54 3.99 -7.39 -2.14
N TRP A 55 4.66 -7.18 -3.28
CA TRP A 55 4.06 -7.37 -4.60
C TRP A 55 4.28 -8.78 -5.14
N ARG A 56 3.36 -9.69 -4.83
CA ARG A 56 3.31 -11.04 -5.40
C ARG A 56 2.70 -10.98 -6.81
N GLY A 57 3.15 -11.87 -7.68
CA GLY A 57 2.71 -11.93 -9.07
C GLY A 57 3.28 -10.84 -9.98
N TYR A 58 4.16 -9.96 -9.45
CA TYR A 58 4.88 -8.99 -10.27
C TYR A 58 5.78 -9.70 -11.29
N GLY A 59 5.77 -9.22 -12.55
CA GLY A 59 6.52 -9.82 -13.64
C GLY A 59 5.85 -11.06 -14.27
N GLY A 60 4.64 -11.41 -13.84
CA GLY A 60 3.78 -12.39 -14.49
C GLY A 60 4.04 -13.86 -14.11
N PRO A 61 3.44 -14.79 -14.85
CA PRO A 61 3.36 -16.22 -14.50
C PRO A 61 4.70 -16.95 -14.32
N ALA A 62 5.76 -16.46 -14.96
CA ALA A 62 7.09 -17.09 -14.83
C ALA A 62 7.75 -16.84 -13.47
N ASN A 63 7.25 -15.84 -12.70
CA ASN A 63 7.91 -15.37 -11.49
C ASN A 63 7.14 -15.69 -10.20
N ASP A 64 5.90 -16.16 -10.29
CA ASP A 64 5.11 -16.47 -9.11
C ASP A 64 4.01 -17.52 -9.37
N ALA A 65 3.41 -18.03 -8.31
CA ALA A 65 2.35 -19.04 -8.35
C ALA A 65 1.02 -18.46 -8.89
N PRO A 66 0.18 -19.32 -9.51
CA PRO A 66 -1.03 -18.90 -10.23
C PRO A 66 -2.00 -18.03 -9.43
N GLU A 67 -2.14 -18.29 -8.14
CA GLU A 67 -3.02 -17.55 -7.23
C GLU A 67 -2.65 -16.06 -7.08
N HIS A 68 -1.44 -15.67 -7.49
CA HIS A 68 -0.96 -14.29 -7.42
C HIS A 68 -1.03 -13.54 -8.76
N TRP A 69 -1.26 -14.23 -9.88
CA TRP A 69 -1.12 -13.62 -11.20
C TRP A 69 -2.09 -12.45 -11.43
N VAL A 70 -3.37 -12.65 -11.11
CA VAL A 70 -4.40 -11.63 -11.35
C VAL A 70 -4.15 -10.41 -10.46
N MET A 71 -4.00 -10.62 -9.16
CA MET A 71 -3.73 -9.50 -8.25
C MET A 71 -2.37 -8.85 -8.53
N GLY A 72 -1.37 -9.63 -8.92
CA GLY A 72 -0.07 -9.10 -9.33
C GLY A 72 -0.16 -8.12 -10.49
N ALA A 73 -0.95 -8.48 -11.52
CA ALA A 73 -1.17 -7.66 -12.70
C ALA A 73 -2.08 -6.43 -12.43
N LYS A 74 -2.94 -6.48 -11.41
CA LYS A 74 -3.98 -5.48 -11.13
C LYS A 74 -3.69 -4.58 -9.93
N THR A 75 -2.56 -4.75 -9.26
CA THR A 75 -2.23 -3.98 -8.05
C THR A 75 -2.13 -2.48 -8.33
N GLU A 76 -1.36 -2.07 -9.34
CA GLU A 76 -1.22 -0.64 -9.69
C GLU A 76 -2.55 -0.07 -10.18
N GLU A 77 -3.23 -0.74 -11.11
CA GLU A 77 -4.54 -0.30 -11.61
C GLU A 77 -5.58 -0.11 -10.48
N THR A 78 -5.52 -0.95 -9.44
CA THR A 78 -6.40 -0.81 -8.27
C THR A 78 -6.07 0.44 -7.46
N LEU A 79 -4.80 0.77 -7.29
CA LEU A 79 -4.37 1.99 -6.61
C LEU A 79 -4.71 3.24 -7.44
N ASP A 80 -4.48 3.17 -8.75
CA ASP A 80 -4.82 4.25 -9.70
C ASP A 80 -6.32 4.56 -9.70
N LEU A 81 -7.18 3.55 -9.59
CA LEU A 81 -8.64 3.74 -9.56
C LEU A 81 -9.09 4.72 -8.47
N PHE A 82 -8.34 4.83 -7.39
CA PHE A 82 -8.62 5.72 -6.25
C PHE A 82 -7.62 6.86 -6.11
N ASP A 83 -6.81 7.12 -7.13
CA ASP A 83 -5.75 8.13 -7.12
C ASP A 83 -4.82 7.99 -5.90
N ILE A 84 -4.48 6.75 -5.51
CA ILE A 84 -3.53 6.48 -4.44
C ILE A 84 -2.11 6.62 -4.98
N PRO A 85 -1.32 7.61 -4.53
CA PRO A 85 0.08 7.73 -4.92
C PRO A 85 0.83 6.45 -4.58
N HIS A 86 1.58 5.92 -5.52
CA HIS A 86 2.37 4.73 -5.27
C HIS A 86 3.70 4.75 -6.03
N VAL A 87 4.67 4.02 -5.50
CA VAL A 87 6.00 3.86 -6.09
C VAL A 87 6.39 2.39 -6.00
N LYS A 88 6.91 1.85 -7.11
CA LYS A 88 7.58 0.55 -7.10
C LYS A 88 9.00 0.72 -6.54
N LEU A 89 9.33 -0.05 -5.52
CA LEU A 89 10.66 -0.03 -4.92
C LEU A 89 11.71 -0.63 -5.87
N GLU A 90 12.75 0.10 -6.11
CA GLU A 90 13.96 -0.37 -6.78
C GLU A 90 15.07 -0.67 -5.76
N ALA A 91 15.99 -1.57 -6.10
CA ALA A 91 17.08 -1.94 -5.22
C ALA A 91 17.91 -0.70 -4.79
N GLY A 92 18.16 -0.57 -3.50
CA GLY A 92 18.93 0.54 -2.95
C GLY A 92 18.21 1.89 -2.85
N SER A 93 16.92 1.97 -3.25
CA SER A 93 16.16 3.23 -3.26
C SER A 93 15.15 3.39 -2.13
N LEU A 94 15.22 2.57 -1.07
CA LEU A 94 14.20 2.53 -0.03
C LEU A 94 13.97 3.89 0.65
N ALA A 95 15.05 4.54 1.12
CA ALA A 95 14.92 5.80 1.83
C ALA A 95 14.34 6.92 0.94
N PRO A 96 14.89 7.22 -0.25
CA PRO A 96 14.31 8.25 -1.11
C PRO A 96 12.88 7.92 -1.58
N ALA A 97 12.53 6.65 -1.80
CA ALA A 97 11.17 6.26 -2.15
C ALA A 97 10.18 6.50 -1.01
N LEU A 98 10.56 6.19 0.23
CA LEU A 98 9.75 6.46 1.41
C LEU A 98 9.58 7.97 1.64
N ASP A 99 10.64 8.75 1.55
CA ASP A 99 10.59 10.20 1.75
C ASP A 99 9.63 10.85 0.75
N ALA A 100 9.76 10.52 -0.54
CA ALA A 100 8.88 11.03 -1.59
C ALA A 100 7.41 10.61 -1.39
N LEU A 101 7.15 9.37 -0.97
CA LEU A 101 5.79 8.90 -0.70
C LEU A 101 5.17 9.57 0.53
N ILE A 102 5.95 9.76 1.59
CA ILE A 102 5.50 10.45 2.81
C ILE A 102 5.16 11.91 2.51
N GLU A 103 6.01 12.60 1.76
CA GLU A 103 5.74 13.97 1.32
C GLU A 103 4.43 14.05 0.51
N LYS A 104 4.25 13.16 -0.46
CA LYS A 104 3.06 13.12 -1.30
C LYS A 104 1.80 12.75 -0.52
N MET A 105 1.91 11.81 0.42
CA MET A 105 0.84 11.39 1.32
C MET A 105 0.36 12.56 2.20
N ASP A 106 1.30 13.34 2.74
CA ASP A 106 1.00 14.50 3.57
C ASP A 106 0.40 15.65 2.74
N GLU A 107 0.98 15.95 1.56
CA GLU A 107 0.49 16.97 0.64
C GLU A 107 -0.97 16.72 0.23
N LEU A 108 -1.29 15.49 -0.10
CA LEU A 108 -2.61 15.12 -0.61
C LEU A 108 -3.60 14.70 0.48
N SER A 109 -3.15 14.55 1.73
CA SER A 109 -3.95 14.04 2.86
C SER A 109 -4.68 12.74 2.50
N ARG A 110 -3.94 11.76 1.96
CA ARG A 110 -4.50 10.45 1.55
C ARG A 110 -3.48 9.33 1.74
N PRO A 111 -3.89 8.06 1.75
CA PRO A 111 -2.96 6.94 1.75
C PRO A 111 -1.98 6.99 0.57
N ALA A 112 -0.79 6.44 0.77
CA ALA A 112 0.19 6.22 -0.30
C ALA A 112 0.79 4.81 -0.17
N ALA A 113 1.23 4.22 -1.27
CA ALA A 113 1.69 2.84 -1.29
C ALA A 113 3.12 2.68 -1.81
N LEU A 114 3.95 1.95 -1.05
CA LEU A 114 5.23 1.43 -1.52
C LEU A 114 5.02 -0.01 -1.99
N LEU A 115 5.18 -0.26 -3.27
CA LEU A 115 5.10 -1.59 -3.86
C LEU A 115 6.47 -2.25 -3.83
N VAL A 116 6.57 -3.39 -3.14
CA VAL A 116 7.84 -4.07 -2.88
C VAL A 116 7.87 -5.40 -3.65
N PRO A 117 8.49 -5.45 -4.85
CA PRO A 117 8.68 -6.69 -5.59
C PRO A 117 9.54 -7.70 -4.81
N ARG A 118 9.39 -8.98 -5.14
CA ARG A 118 10.17 -10.05 -4.54
C ARG A 118 11.67 -9.84 -4.82
N GLY A 119 12.50 -10.01 -3.79
CA GLY A 119 13.96 -9.95 -3.89
C GLY A 119 14.58 -8.56 -3.88
N VAL A 120 13.77 -7.50 -3.86
CA VAL A 120 14.28 -6.12 -3.92
C VAL A 120 14.94 -5.66 -2.60
N LEU A 121 14.58 -6.27 -1.48
CA LEU A 121 15.14 -6.00 -0.14
C LEU A 121 16.21 -7.01 0.30
N SER A 122 16.60 -7.93 -0.55
CA SER A 122 17.60 -8.97 -0.26
C SER A 122 19.00 -8.61 -0.77
#